data_5cc7b093e4d516286bbe4607e64cec19
#
_entry.id   5cc7b093e4d516286bbe4607e64cec19
#
_cell.length_a   1.000
_cell.length_b   1.000
_cell.length_c   1.000
_cell.angle_alpha   90.00
_cell.angle_beta   90.00
_cell.angle_gamma   90.00
#
_symmetry.space_group_name_H-M   'P 1'
#
loop_
_entity.id
_entity.type
_entity.pdbx_description
1 polymer ?
#
loop_
_entity_poly.entity_id
_entity_poly.type
_entity_poly.pdbx_seq_one_letter_code
_entity_poly.pdbx_strand_id
1 'polypeptide(L)'
;MLGRVERFRDRLQLEVRSLEPSPGTDPAALAPTARRDRDELDGFLEFLAGEIHHAGLAGLVTSLLEEKVIRTALRNLPATPEAHHSYAGGLLEHTVGVTTICRETAQLHPRLRSDLLLASALLHDLGRARELGPGPAFRPTAEGRLLGHVHLGLRLIEERAAGLEPETRAELLHAIAVHHDGRAARTAEAAVLYHANQLDAVAATRPVTAD
;
A
#
# COMPACT_ATOMS: atom_id res chain seq x y z
N MET A 1 29.10 -16.00 7.34
CA MET A 1 29.71 -14.95 6.51
C MET A 1 31.03 -14.53 7.11
N LEU A 2 32.10 -14.49 6.32
CA LEU A 2 33.42 -13.98 6.70
C LEU A 2 33.70 -12.73 5.86
N GLY A 3 34.13 -11.64 6.49
CA GLY A 3 34.39 -10.40 5.78
C GLY A 3 35.20 -9.42 6.63
N ARG A 4 35.51 -8.26 6.07
CA ARG A 4 36.25 -7.18 6.72
C ARG A 4 35.39 -5.90 6.66
N VAL A 5 35.28 -5.22 7.79
CA VAL A 5 34.67 -3.88 7.82
C VAL A 5 35.72 -2.87 7.34
N GLU A 6 35.38 -2.06 6.37
CA GLU A 6 36.23 -0.99 5.86
C GLU A 6 35.43 0.28 5.62
N ARG A 7 36.11 1.40 5.45
CA ARG A 7 35.48 2.68 5.12
C ARG A 7 35.75 3.01 3.65
N PHE A 8 34.68 3.23 2.90
CA PHE A 8 34.73 3.67 1.51
C PHE A 8 33.84 4.90 1.31
N ARG A 9 34.41 6.01 0.80
CA ARG A 9 33.71 7.29 0.61
C ARG A 9 32.92 7.75 1.85
N ASP A 10 33.58 7.70 3.02
CA ASP A 10 33.04 8.05 4.34
C ASP A 10 31.86 7.19 4.83
N ARG A 11 31.56 6.08 4.17
CA ARG A 11 30.58 5.08 4.62
C ARG A 11 31.28 3.79 5.04
N LEU A 12 30.76 3.20 6.12
CA LEU A 12 31.19 1.86 6.50
C LEU A 12 30.60 0.86 5.51
N GLN A 13 31.42 -0.01 4.97
CA GLN A 13 31.01 -1.14 4.13
C GLN A 13 31.62 -2.42 4.63
N LEU A 14 31.03 -3.54 4.25
CA LEU A 14 31.53 -4.87 4.53
C LEU A 14 32.08 -5.47 3.24
N GLU A 15 33.41 -5.65 3.18
CA GLU A 15 34.04 -6.46 2.14
C GLU A 15 33.80 -7.95 2.46
N VAL A 16 32.91 -8.58 1.70
CA VAL A 16 32.54 -10.00 1.91
C VAL A 16 33.54 -10.90 1.20
N ARG A 17 34.21 -11.80 1.95
CA ARG A 17 35.15 -12.77 1.41
C ARG A 17 34.56 -14.14 1.19
N SER A 18 33.65 -14.56 2.06
CA SER A 18 32.90 -15.80 1.88
C SER A 18 31.50 -15.71 2.47
N LEU A 19 30.56 -16.39 1.83
CA LEU A 19 29.16 -16.56 2.26
C LEU A 19 28.88 -18.05 2.34
N GLU A 20 28.28 -18.46 3.45
CA GLU A 20 27.75 -19.80 3.63
C GLU A 20 26.26 -19.70 3.96
N PRO A 21 25.43 -20.61 3.43
CA PRO A 21 24.02 -20.67 3.84
C PRO A 21 23.93 -20.86 5.36
N SER A 22 23.01 -20.14 6.01
CA SER A 22 22.68 -20.37 7.42
C SER A 22 21.54 -21.37 7.51
N PRO A 23 21.80 -22.64 7.88
CA PRO A 23 20.75 -23.63 8.00
C PRO A 23 19.79 -23.24 9.16
N GLY A 24 18.48 -23.36 8.92
CA GLY A 24 17.45 -23.15 9.95
C GLY A 24 17.04 -21.70 10.18
N THR A 25 17.54 -20.73 9.41
CA THR A 25 17.04 -19.34 9.49
C THR A 25 15.92 -19.15 8.49
N ASP A 26 14.75 -18.78 8.97
CA ASP A 26 13.64 -18.35 8.10
C ASP A 26 14.02 -17.01 7.44
N PRO A 27 14.16 -16.95 6.11
CA PRO A 27 14.47 -15.70 5.42
C PRO A 27 13.44 -14.59 5.69
N ALA A 28 12.17 -14.92 5.95
CA ALA A 28 11.14 -13.96 6.28
C ALA A 28 11.40 -13.25 7.62
N ALA A 29 12.03 -13.94 8.58
CA ALA A 29 12.42 -13.35 9.87
C ALA A 29 13.56 -12.32 9.76
N LEU A 30 14.25 -12.28 8.63
CA LEU A 30 15.35 -11.31 8.38
C LEU A 30 14.86 -10.06 7.61
N ALA A 31 13.64 -10.09 7.08
CA ALA A 31 13.08 -8.93 6.40
C ALA A 31 12.72 -7.83 7.42
N PRO A 32 12.98 -6.55 7.12
CA PRO A 32 12.45 -5.46 7.92
C PRO A 32 10.92 -5.58 8.03
N THR A 33 10.39 -5.28 9.21
CA THR A 33 8.94 -5.34 9.48
C THR A 33 8.42 -3.99 9.94
N ALA A 34 7.12 -3.76 9.79
CA ALA A 34 6.44 -2.59 10.35
C ALA A 34 6.75 -2.46 11.85
N ARG A 35 6.93 -1.22 12.31
CA ARG A 35 7.15 -0.92 13.73
C ARG A 35 5.85 -1.02 14.54
N ARG A 36 4.73 -0.70 13.91
CA ARG A 36 3.40 -0.83 14.50
C ARG A 36 2.95 -2.28 14.46
N ASP A 37 2.16 -2.66 15.45
CA ASP A 37 1.57 -3.99 15.52
C ASP A 37 0.61 -4.20 14.34
N ARG A 38 0.73 -5.35 13.66
CA ARG A 38 -0.07 -5.66 12.47
C ARG A 38 -1.53 -5.96 12.80
N ASP A 39 -1.82 -6.45 14.00
CA ASP A 39 -3.20 -6.70 14.42
C ASP A 39 -3.88 -5.38 14.79
N GLU A 40 -3.13 -4.43 15.37
CA GLU A 40 -3.60 -3.06 15.56
C GLU A 40 -3.92 -2.38 14.23
N LEU A 41 -3.00 -2.48 13.25
CA LEU A 41 -3.21 -1.91 11.91
C LEU A 41 -4.40 -2.55 11.19
N ASP A 42 -4.60 -3.86 11.33
CA ASP A 42 -5.76 -4.56 10.79
C ASP A 42 -7.06 -4.06 11.43
N GLY A 43 -7.07 -3.83 12.75
CA GLY A 43 -8.23 -3.23 13.43
C GLY A 43 -8.55 -1.82 12.92
N PHE A 44 -7.53 -1.01 12.65
CA PHE A 44 -7.73 0.29 12.01
C PHE A 44 -8.24 0.19 10.58
N LEU A 45 -7.74 -0.77 9.79
CA LEU A 45 -8.25 -1.01 8.44
C LEU A 45 -9.74 -1.36 8.45
N GLU A 46 -10.16 -2.24 9.36
CA GLU A 46 -11.56 -2.64 9.53
C GLU A 46 -12.42 -1.47 10.01
N PHE A 47 -11.94 -0.69 10.96
CA PHE A 47 -12.62 0.53 11.43
C PHE A 47 -12.85 1.50 10.26
N LEU A 48 -11.83 1.78 9.47
CA LEU A 48 -11.92 2.71 8.33
C LEU A 48 -12.86 2.18 7.24
N ALA A 49 -12.86 0.88 6.99
CA ALA A 49 -13.81 0.26 6.06
C ALA A 49 -15.26 0.36 6.57
N GLY A 50 -15.46 0.26 7.89
CA GLY A 50 -16.76 0.43 8.54
C GLY A 50 -17.35 1.85 8.47
N GLU A 51 -16.51 2.86 8.19
CA GLU A 51 -16.96 4.25 8.00
C GLU A 51 -17.60 4.50 6.61
N ILE A 52 -17.61 3.52 5.71
CA ILE A 52 -18.23 3.61 4.40
C ILE A 52 -19.70 3.23 4.52
N HIS A 53 -20.61 4.19 4.33
CA HIS A 53 -22.04 4.00 4.46
C HIS A 53 -22.76 3.71 3.13
N HIS A 54 -22.17 4.04 2.00
CA HIS A 54 -22.72 3.70 0.69
C HIS A 54 -22.65 2.19 0.47
N ALA A 55 -23.80 1.52 0.48
CA ALA A 55 -23.91 0.05 0.52
C ALA A 55 -23.09 -0.67 -0.58
N GLY A 56 -23.10 -0.14 -1.81
CA GLY A 56 -22.34 -0.72 -2.93
C GLY A 56 -20.83 -0.62 -2.73
N LEU A 57 -20.33 0.53 -2.24
CA LEU A 57 -18.90 0.72 -1.97
C LEU A 57 -18.44 -0.12 -0.75
N ALA A 58 -19.24 -0.13 0.32
CA ALA A 58 -18.98 -0.95 1.49
C ALA A 58 -18.90 -2.44 1.13
N GLY A 59 -19.88 -2.93 0.37
CA GLY A 59 -19.88 -4.33 -0.09
C GLY A 59 -18.68 -4.69 -0.96
N LEU A 60 -18.28 -3.80 -1.87
CA LEU A 60 -17.09 -3.98 -2.71
C LEU A 60 -15.82 -4.04 -1.86
N VAL A 61 -15.62 -3.06 -0.96
CA VAL A 61 -14.44 -2.99 -0.08
C VAL A 61 -14.36 -4.23 0.80
N THR A 62 -15.47 -4.60 1.46
CA THR A 62 -15.53 -5.80 2.31
C THR A 62 -15.17 -7.04 1.51
N SER A 63 -15.76 -7.26 0.33
CA SER A 63 -15.51 -8.44 -0.50
C SER A 63 -14.04 -8.60 -0.91
N LEU A 64 -13.33 -7.47 -1.12
CA LEU A 64 -11.92 -7.46 -1.47
C LEU A 64 -11.03 -7.65 -0.23
N LEU A 65 -11.31 -6.96 0.87
CA LEU A 65 -10.50 -7.06 2.08
C LEU A 65 -10.64 -8.40 2.82
N GLU A 66 -11.76 -9.09 2.68
CA GLU A 66 -11.98 -10.44 3.23
C GLU A 66 -11.31 -11.54 2.39
N GLU A 67 -10.90 -11.25 1.16
CA GLU A 67 -10.19 -12.23 0.34
C GLU A 67 -8.84 -12.57 0.97
N LYS A 68 -8.66 -13.85 1.32
CA LYS A 68 -7.47 -14.33 2.04
C LYS A 68 -6.15 -13.95 1.36
N VAL A 69 -6.10 -13.97 0.03
CA VAL A 69 -4.89 -13.61 -0.73
C VAL A 69 -4.58 -12.13 -0.55
N ILE A 70 -5.59 -11.27 -0.65
CA ILE A 70 -5.44 -9.82 -0.48
C ILE A 70 -5.07 -9.48 0.96
N ARG A 71 -5.77 -10.06 1.94
CA ARG A 71 -5.48 -9.83 3.37
C ARG A 71 -4.05 -10.27 3.72
N THR A 72 -3.63 -11.42 3.22
CA THR A 72 -2.25 -11.91 3.41
C THR A 72 -1.24 -10.97 2.77
N ALA A 73 -1.53 -10.44 1.58
CA ALA A 73 -0.66 -9.49 0.90
C ALA A 73 -0.53 -8.18 1.67
N LEU A 74 -1.64 -7.58 2.12
CA LEU A 74 -1.63 -6.38 2.96
C LEU A 74 -0.73 -6.54 4.17
N ARG A 75 -0.84 -7.66 4.89
CA ARG A 75 -0.08 -7.94 6.12
C ARG A 75 1.40 -8.23 5.90
N ASN A 76 1.82 -8.66 4.71
CA ASN A 76 3.16 -9.20 4.51
C ASN A 76 3.96 -8.52 3.40
N LEU A 77 3.33 -7.75 2.52
CA LEU A 77 4.04 -7.04 1.46
C LEU A 77 4.42 -5.61 1.88
N PRO A 78 5.46 -5.05 1.26
CA PRO A 78 5.77 -3.64 1.35
C PRO A 78 4.80 -2.81 0.50
N ALA A 79 4.66 -1.51 0.79
CA ALA A 79 4.00 -0.59 -0.12
C ALA A 79 4.82 -0.42 -1.40
N THR A 80 6.15 -0.32 -1.25
CA THR A 80 7.09 -0.30 -2.38
C THR A 80 8.32 -1.17 -2.05
N PRO A 81 8.95 -1.82 -3.03
CA PRO A 81 10.15 -2.61 -2.76
C PRO A 81 11.36 -1.80 -2.25
N GLU A 82 11.51 -0.54 -2.67
CA GLU A 82 12.76 0.23 -2.49
C GLU A 82 12.56 1.66 -1.97
N ALA A 83 11.32 2.13 -1.79
CA ALA A 83 11.05 3.51 -1.38
C ALA A 83 10.38 3.58 0.01
N HIS A 84 9.18 4.13 0.12
CA HIS A 84 8.45 4.25 1.38
C HIS A 84 7.85 2.92 1.80
N HIS A 85 7.76 2.71 3.10
CA HIS A 85 7.20 1.48 3.69
C HIS A 85 7.75 0.18 3.05
N SER A 86 9.07 0.13 2.79
CA SER A 86 9.76 -0.98 2.12
C SER A 86 10.10 -2.12 3.09
N TYR A 87 9.09 -2.62 3.80
CA TYR A 87 9.19 -3.69 4.80
C TYR A 87 7.91 -4.53 4.85
N ALA A 88 7.99 -5.71 5.44
CA ALA A 88 6.82 -6.59 5.60
C ALA A 88 5.73 -5.92 6.45
N GLY A 89 4.50 -5.84 5.93
CA GLY A 89 3.39 -5.10 6.51
C GLY A 89 3.34 -3.62 6.14
N GLY A 90 4.32 -3.14 5.35
CA GLY A 90 4.36 -1.76 4.89
C GLY A 90 3.16 -1.37 4.03
N LEU A 91 2.63 -2.31 3.24
CA LEU A 91 1.41 -2.08 2.45
C LEU A 91 0.19 -1.80 3.35
N LEU A 92 0.04 -2.57 4.43
CA LEU A 92 -1.05 -2.35 5.40
C LEU A 92 -0.89 -0.98 6.10
N GLU A 93 0.31 -0.68 6.58
CA GLU A 93 0.59 0.59 7.27
C GLU A 93 0.35 1.79 6.37
N HIS A 94 0.81 1.74 5.13
CA HIS A 94 0.56 2.76 4.10
C HIS A 94 -0.94 2.92 3.79
N THR A 95 -1.65 1.82 3.56
CA THR A 95 -3.10 1.86 3.28
C THR A 95 -3.87 2.51 4.43
N VAL A 96 -3.56 2.15 5.67
CA VAL A 96 -4.17 2.77 6.87
C VAL A 96 -3.80 4.25 6.96
N GLY A 97 -2.54 4.61 6.74
CA GLY A 97 -2.06 6.00 6.76
C GLY A 97 -2.78 6.87 5.74
N VAL A 98 -2.77 6.47 4.47
CA VAL A 98 -3.45 7.19 3.38
C VAL A 98 -4.95 7.33 3.64
N THR A 99 -5.61 6.25 4.07
CA THR A 99 -7.05 6.29 4.34
C THR A 99 -7.38 7.18 5.52
N THR A 100 -6.55 7.20 6.57
CA THR A 100 -6.71 8.12 7.71
C THR A 100 -6.60 9.58 7.26
N ILE A 101 -5.62 9.94 6.44
CA ILE A 101 -5.47 11.29 5.90
C ILE A 101 -6.70 11.68 5.06
N CYS A 102 -7.18 10.78 4.22
CA CYS A 102 -8.38 10.98 3.42
C CYS A 102 -9.62 11.20 4.30
N ARG A 103 -9.79 10.39 5.35
CA ARG A 103 -10.88 10.50 6.32
C ARG A 103 -10.91 11.86 7.00
N GLU A 104 -9.79 12.28 7.58
CA GLU A 104 -9.69 13.58 8.25
C GLU A 104 -9.93 14.74 7.29
N THR A 105 -9.44 14.61 6.04
CA THR A 105 -9.71 15.61 5.00
C THR A 105 -11.18 15.68 4.65
N ALA A 106 -11.89 14.55 4.53
CA ALA A 106 -13.31 14.51 4.26
C ALA A 106 -14.15 15.15 5.38
N GLN A 107 -13.76 14.97 6.64
CA GLN A 107 -14.41 15.62 7.78
C GLN A 107 -14.29 17.15 7.74
N LEU A 108 -13.14 17.65 7.31
CA LEU A 108 -12.90 19.10 7.17
C LEU A 108 -13.60 19.69 5.95
N HIS A 109 -13.90 18.88 4.93
CA HIS A 109 -14.45 19.32 3.65
C HIS A 109 -15.72 18.55 3.27
N PRO A 110 -16.90 18.91 3.81
CA PRO A 110 -18.15 18.15 3.62
C PRO A 110 -18.66 18.08 2.17
N ARG A 111 -18.01 18.75 1.24
CA ARG A 111 -18.33 18.65 -0.21
C ARG A 111 -17.71 17.41 -0.86
N LEU A 112 -16.71 16.80 -0.20
CA LEU A 112 -16.12 15.55 -0.66
C LEU A 112 -17.10 14.40 -0.42
N ARG A 113 -17.15 13.49 -1.36
CA ARG A 113 -17.89 12.23 -1.21
C ARG A 113 -17.03 11.27 -0.37
N SER A 114 -17.21 11.35 0.97
CA SER A 114 -16.35 10.62 1.91
C SER A 114 -16.29 9.13 1.63
N ASP A 115 -17.43 8.48 1.34
CA ASP A 115 -17.51 7.05 1.05
C ASP A 115 -16.67 6.66 -0.19
N LEU A 116 -16.73 7.49 -1.24
CA LEU A 116 -15.93 7.29 -2.45
C LEU A 116 -14.43 7.46 -2.17
N LEU A 117 -14.10 8.50 -1.43
CA LEU A 117 -12.70 8.81 -1.08
C LEU A 117 -12.11 7.72 -0.19
N LEU A 118 -12.83 7.26 0.85
CA LEU A 118 -12.35 6.17 1.71
C LEU A 118 -12.22 4.85 0.94
N ALA A 119 -13.21 4.50 0.12
CA ALA A 119 -13.14 3.31 -0.72
C ALA A 119 -11.94 3.37 -1.67
N SER A 120 -11.72 4.52 -2.32
CA SER A 120 -10.57 4.72 -3.19
C SER A 120 -9.25 4.57 -2.43
N ALA A 121 -9.14 5.13 -1.23
CA ALA A 121 -7.95 5.05 -0.41
C ALA A 121 -7.66 3.63 0.09
N LEU A 122 -8.68 2.87 0.52
CA LEU A 122 -8.52 1.48 0.94
C LEU A 122 -8.11 0.55 -0.20
N LEU A 123 -8.48 0.87 -1.45
CA LEU A 123 -8.31 0.01 -2.61
C LEU A 123 -7.16 0.41 -3.53
N HIS A 124 -6.57 1.62 -3.38
CA HIS A 124 -5.64 2.19 -4.38
C HIS A 124 -4.44 1.30 -4.71
N ASP A 125 -3.89 0.63 -3.71
CA ASP A 125 -2.66 -0.17 -3.84
C ASP A 125 -2.91 -1.70 -3.75
N LEU A 126 -4.16 -2.19 -3.78
CA LEU A 126 -4.46 -3.63 -3.70
C LEU A 126 -3.82 -4.45 -4.83
N GLY A 127 -3.52 -3.84 -5.95
CA GLY A 127 -2.81 -4.50 -7.05
C GLY A 127 -1.41 -4.99 -6.68
N ARG A 128 -0.80 -4.48 -5.59
CA ARG A 128 0.45 -5.01 -5.03
C ARG A 128 0.36 -6.48 -4.68
N ALA A 129 -0.83 -6.96 -4.31
CA ALA A 129 -1.08 -8.38 -4.04
C ALA A 129 -0.81 -9.29 -5.25
N ARG A 130 -0.88 -8.77 -6.47
CA ARG A 130 -0.55 -9.48 -7.72
C ARG A 130 0.77 -9.04 -8.33
N GLU A 131 1.18 -7.81 -8.06
CA GLU A 131 2.44 -7.27 -8.57
C GLU A 131 3.64 -7.92 -7.91
N LEU A 132 3.61 -8.14 -6.60
CA LEU A 132 4.75 -8.63 -5.83
C LEU A 132 4.57 -10.10 -5.47
N GLY A 133 5.65 -10.88 -5.67
CA GLY A 133 5.73 -12.26 -5.25
C GLY A 133 6.08 -12.40 -3.77
N PRO A 134 5.85 -13.60 -3.20
CA PRO A 134 6.24 -13.89 -1.83
C PRO A 134 7.77 -13.92 -1.65
N GLY A 135 8.21 -13.71 -0.41
CA GLY A 135 9.60 -13.82 0.00
C GLY A 135 10.23 -12.48 0.40
N PRO A 136 11.38 -12.52 1.08
CA PRO A 136 11.97 -11.35 1.73
C PRO A 136 12.52 -10.30 0.76
N ALA A 137 12.71 -10.66 -0.50
CA ALA A 137 13.22 -9.75 -1.53
C ALA A 137 12.12 -9.00 -2.29
N PHE A 138 10.83 -9.26 -1.99
CA PHE A 138 9.66 -8.59 -2.57
C PHE A 138 9.74 -8.40 -4.10
N ARG A 139 10.16 -9.45 -4.82
CA ARG A 139 10.40 -9.35 -6.26
C ARG A 139 9.09 -9.27 -7.04
N PRO A 140 9.02 -8.41 -8.06
CA PRO A 140 7.85 -8.38 -8.93
C PRO A 140 7.62 -9.72 -9.64
N THR A 141 6.36 -10.13 -9.75
CA THR A 141 5.93 -11.24 -10.59
C THR A 141 6.16 -10.94 -12.08
N ALA A 142 6.00 -11.94 -12.95
CA ALA A 142 6.08 -11.70 -14.40
C ALA A 142 5.00 -10.69 -14.86
N GLU A 143 3.77 -10.84 -14.36
CA GLU A 143 2.66 -9.94 -14.66
C GLU A 143 2.89 -8.56 -14.03
N GLY A 144 3.40 -8.51 -12.79
CA GLY A 144 3.71 -7.27 -12.08
C GLY A 144 4.72 -6.39 -12.81
N ARG A 145 5.76 -6.98 -13.40
CA ARG A 145 6.76 -6.23 -14.19
C ARG A 145 6.19 -5.60 -15.46
N LEU A 146 5.18 -6.19 -16.05
CA LEU A 146 4.61 -5.72 -17.33
C LEU A 146 3.46 -4.75 -17.12
N LEU A 147 2.62 -4.98 -16.12
CA LEU A 147 1.36 -4.25 -15.94
C LEU A 147 1.40 -3.25 -14.78
N GLY A 148 2.19 -3.53 -13.75
CA GLY A 148 2.25 -2.72 -12.54
C GLY A 148 0.97 -2.83 -11.67
N HIS A 149 1.10 -2.39 -10.41
CA HIS A 149 0.02 -2.53 -9.42
C HIS A 149 -1.26 -1.76 -9.79
N VAL A 150 -1.15 -0.58 -10.40
CA VAL A 150 -2.35 0.21 -10.77
C VAL A 150 -3.26 -0.59 -11.68
N HIS A 151 -2.72 -1.12 -12.79
CA HIS A 151 -3.50 -1.90 -13.74
C HIS A 151 -4.05 -3.19 -13.13
N LEU A 152 -3.21 -3.89 -12.35
CA LEU A 152 -3.62 -5.12 -11.65
C LEU A 152 -4.70 -4.85 -10.60
N GLY A 153 -4.62 -3.72 -9.90
CA GLY A 153 -5.63 -3.28 -8.95
C GLY A 153 -6.96 -2.95 -9.61
N LEU A 154 -6.93 -2.18 -10.71
CA LEU A 154 -8.14 -1.86 -11.48
C LEU A 154 -8.86 -3.13 -11.93
N ARG A 155 -8.14 -4.13 -12.45
CA ARG A 155 -8.75 -5.42 -12.84
C ARG A 155 -9.41 -6.14 -11.67
N LEU A 156 -8.74 -6.19 -10.51
CA LEU A 156 -9.30 -6.79 -9.29
C LEU A 156 -10.62 -6.14 -8.86
N ILE A 157 -10.69 -4.82 -8.99
CA ILE A 157 -11.86 -4.04 -8.60
C ILE A 157 -12.98 -4.19 -9.63
N GLU A 158 -12.67 -4.08 -10.93
CA GLU A 158 -13.65 -4.22 -12.01
C GLU A 158 -14.38 -5.57 -11.98
N GLU A 159 -13.66 -6.66 -11.68
CA GLU A 159 -14.23 -8.01 -11.54
C GLU A 159 -15.36 -8.07 -10.49
N ARG A 160 -15.38 -7.15 -9.52
CA ARG A 160 -16.33 -7.13 -8.38
C ARG A 160 -17.24 -5.91 -8.33
N ALA A 161 -16.96 -4.89 -9.12
CA ALA A 161 -17.67 -3.61 -9.11
C ALA A 161 -18.95 -3.59 -9.96
N ALA A 162 -19.41 -4.73 -10.48
CA ALA A 162 -20.59 -4.80 -11.36
C ALA A 162 -21.89 -4.31 -10.70
N GLY A 163 -21.96 -4.36 -9.37
CA GLY A 163 -23.12 -3.87 -8.59
C GLY A 163 -23.11 -2.37 -8.28
N LEU A 164 -22.06 -1.64 -8.66
CA LEU A 164 -21.98 -0.20 -8.47
C LEU A 164 -22.71 0.53 -9.60
N GLU A 165 -23.32 1.68 -9.26
CA GLU A 165 -23.81 2.65 -10.23
C GLU A 165 -22.67 3.02 -11.21
N PRO A 166 -22.94 3.15 -12.52
CA PRO A 166 -21.90 3.39 -13.53
C PRO A 166 -21.02 4.61 -13.24
N GLU A 167 -21.60 5.71 -12.77
CA GLU A 167 -20.87 6.93 -12.43
C GLU A 167 -19.96 6.72 -11.21
N THR A 168 -20.49 6.17 -10.12
CA THR A 168 -19.73 5.85 -8.90
C THR A 168 -18.57 4.89 -9.20
N ARG A 169 -18.81 3.89 -10.05
CA ARG A 169 -17.77 2.96 -10.50
C ARG A 169 -16.68 3.67 -11.29
N ALA A 170 -17.07 4.54 -12.24
CA ALA A 170 -16.12 5.27 -13.07
C ALA A 170 -15.24 6.21 -12.22
N GLU A 171 -15.83 6.92 -11.26
CA GLU A 171 -15.09 7.81 -10.36
C GLU A 171 -14.13 7.04 -9.42
N LEU A 172 -14.56 5.89 -8.88
CA LEU A 172 -13.72 5.02 -8.08
C LEU A 172 -12.49 4.56 -8.88
N LEU A 173 -12.73 4.01 -10.07
CA LEU A 173 -11.65 3.53 -10.94
C LEU A 173 -10.76 4.68 -11.39
N HIS A 174 -11.34 5.86 -11.69
CA HIS A 174 -10.56 7.04 -12.02
C HIS A 174 -9.63 7.45 -10.88
N ALA A 175 -10.14 7.59 -9.66
CA ALA A 175 -9.32 7.98 -8.51
C ALA A 175 -8.13 7.02 -8.31
N ILE A 176 -8.38 5.71 -8.43
CA ILE A 176 -7.34 4.69 -8.33
C ILE A 176 -6.37 4.73 -9.52
N ALA A 177 -6.87 4.94 -10.74
CA ALA A 177 -6.02 5.00 -11.93
C ALA A 177 -5.00 6.14 -11.88
N VAL A 178 -5.34 7.26 -11.25
CA VAL A 178 -4.52 8.50 -11.27
C VAL A 178 -3.83 8.80 -9.93
N HIS A 179 -3.85 7.90 -8.96
CA HIS A 179 -3.31 8.18 -7.61
C HIS A 179 -1.79 8.46 -7.58
N HIS A 180 -1.09 8.25 -8.71
CA HIS A 180 0.31 8.65 -8.91
C HIS A 180 0.48 9.87 -9.83
N ASP A 181 -0.60 10.37 -10.43
CA ASP A 181 -0.56 11.53 -11.33
C ASP A 181 -1.66 12.57 -10.98
N GLY A 182 -1.32 13.49 -10.09
CA GLY A 182 -2.24 14.55 -9.67
C GLY A 182 -2.69 15.48 -10.81
N ARG A 183 -1.96 15.55 -11.94
CA ARG A 183 -2.37 16.34 -13.10
C ARG A 183 -3.50 15.68 -13.89
N ALA A 184 -3.61 14.36 -13.79
CA ALA A 184 -4.66 13.58 -14.43
C ALA A 184 -5.96 13.57 -13.60
N ALA A 185 -5.92 13.97 -12.31
CA ALA A 185 -7.10 13.99 -11.44
C ALA A 185 -8.19 14.92 -11.97
N ARG A 186 -9.40 14.38 -12.16
CA ARG A 186 -10.59 15.10 -12.68
C ARG A 186 -11.66 15.31 -11.62
N THR A 187 -11.53 14.69 -10.45
CA THR A 187 -12.43 14.85 -9.31
C THR A 187 -11.65 15.33 -8.10
N ALA A 188 -12.33 15.94 -7.15
CA ALA A 188 -11.72 16.40 -5.91
C ALA A 188 -11.18 15.21 -5.09
N GLU A 189 -11.93 14.10 -5.07
CA GLU A 189 -11.54 12.87 -4.37
C GLU A 189 -10.26 12.26 -4.95
N ALA A 190 -10.13 12.22 -6.29
CA ALA A 190 -8.91 11.76 -6.95
C ALA A 190 -7.69 12.64 -6.61
N ALA A 191 -7.87 13.96 -6.59
CA ALA A 191 -6.82 14.91 -6.20
C ALA A 191 -6.43 14.74 -4.73
N VAL A 192 -7.40 14.58 -3.82
CA VAL A 192 -7.14 14.36 -2.39
C VAL A 192 -6.41 13.04 -2.18
N LEU A 193 -6.85 11.96 -2.83
CA LEU A 193 -6.16 10.67 -2.75
C LEU A 193 -4.69 10.77 -3.20
N TYR A 194 -4.43 11.43 -4.34
CA TYR A 194 -3.07 11.68 -4.80
C TYR A 194 -2.22 12.39 -3.74
N HIS A 195 -2.72 13.48 -3.17
CA HIS A 195 -1.98 14.23 -2.16
C HIS A 195 -1.80 13.47 -0.84
N ALA A 196 -2.80 12.72 -0.40
CA ALA A 196 -2.72 11.85 0.78
C ALA A 196 -1.65 10.77 0.60
N ASN A 197 -1.63 10.11 -0.56
CA ASN A 197 -0.63 9.12 -0.94
C ASN A 197 0.79 9.72 -0.92
N GLN A 198 0.98 10.91 -1.51
CA GLN A 198 2.28 11.60 -1.50
C GLN A 198 2.69 12.03 -0.09
N LEU A 199 1.76 12.50 0.72
CA LEU A 199 2.05 12.94 2.09
C LEU A 199 2.53 11.79 2.97
N ASP A 200 1.84 10.65 2.93
CA ASP A 200 2.23 9.45 3.67
C ASP A 200 3.60 8.94 3.21
N ALA A 201 3.83 8.85 1.90
CA ALA A 201 5.10 8.42 1.32
C ALA A 201 6.27 9.32 1.77
N VAL A 202 6.10 10.64 1.75
CA VAL A 202 7.13 11.60 2.18
C VAL A 202 7.38 11.50 3.68
N ALA A 203 6.32 11.37 4.49
CA ALA A 203 6.45 11.24 5.95
C ALA A 203 7.22 9.96 6.34
N ALA A 204 6.99 8.85 5.62
CA ALA A 204 7.66 7.58 5.86
C ALA A 204 9.14 7.55 5.43
N THR A 205 9.55 8.40 4.47
CA THR A 205 10.91 8.37 3.90
C THR A 205 11.85 9.41 4.49
N ARG A 206 11.35 10.46 5.12
CA ARG A 206 12.23 11.47 5.74
C ARG A 206 13.00 10.85 6.90
N PRO A 207 14.36 10.93 6.90
CA PRO A 207 15.11 10.53 8.05
C PRO A 207 14.70 11.41 9.25
N VAL A 208 14.44 10.77 10.38
CA VAL A 208 14.42 11.47 11.65
C VAL A 208 15.83 12.02 11.82
N THR A 209 16.03 13.32 11.62
CA THR A 209 17.30 13.96 11.96
C THR A 209 17.47 13.76 13.46
N ALA A 210 18.42 12.92 13.86
CA ALA A 210 18.89 12.94 15.23
C ALA A 210 19.60 14.29 15.42
N ASP A 211 19.01 15.14 16.24
CA ASP A 211 19.67 16.34 16.77
C ASP A 211 20.85 15.94 17.65
#